data_70b6d2a31bfb225eef44cbb8d1fecfce
#
_entry.id   70b6d2a31bfb225eef44cbb8d1fecfce
#
_cell.length_a   1.000
_cell.length_b   1.000
_cell.length_c   1.000
_cell.angle_alpha   90.00
_cell.angle_beta   90.00
_cell.angle_gamma   90.00
#
_symmetry.space_group_name_H-M   'P 1'
#
loop_
_entity.id
_entity.type
_entity.pdbx_description
1 polymer ?
#
loop_
_entity_poly.entity_id
_entity_poly.type
_entity_poly.pdbx_seq_one_letter_code
_entity_poly.pdbx_strand_id
1 'polypeptide(L)'
;MEPWFAWGKNPPPGEVNLYTYYLDMEPDRKMDKYWGNGFFPPGPGKGKAASESRVIPPLNQWQCWEFMIQANTAPDKADGKQAMWVDGKLVGEFTGIRWRNDLDLKVNCFWLEHYGYDEGDPTKQYWKDSQSVWFDDVVVASRYIGPIKR
;
A
#
# COMPACT_ATOMS: atom_id res chain seq x y z
N MET A 1 0.05 -6.34 -0.55
CA MET A 1 0.21 -4.90 -0.24
C MET A 1 -0.11 -4.11 -1.48
N GLU A 2 -0.95 -3.13 -1.36
CA GLU A 2 -1.39 -2.28 -2.46
C GLU A 2 -1.33 -0.82 -2.00
N PRO A 3 -0.75 0.11 -2.76
CA PRO A 3 -0.90 1.52 -2.47
C PRO A 3 -2.32 1.97 -2.84
N TRP A 4 -3.02 2.53 -1.90
CA TRP A 4 -4.36 3.06 -2.09
C TRP A 4 -4.38 4.55 -1.85
N PHE A 5 -5.17 5.24 -2.65
CA PHE A 5 -5.49 6.64 -2.43
C PHE A 5 -6.81 6.71 -1.70
N ALA A 6 -6.72 6.95 -0.41
CA ALA A 6 -7.92 7.00 0.42
C ALA A 6 -8.80 8.17 0.02
N TRP A 7 -10.02 7.86 -0.31
CA TRP A 7 -11.10 8.80 -0.48
C TRP A 7 -11.54 9.33 0.89
N GLY A 8 -12.06 10.49 0.95
CA GLY A 8 -12.61 11.06 2.16
C GLY A 8 -12.39 12.54 2.28
N LYS A 9 -11.61 12.98 3.23
CA LYS A 9 -11.48 14.41 3.55
C LYS A 9 -10.67 15.23 2.55
N ASN A 10 -9.84 14.59 1.74
CA ASN A 10 -8.98 15.28 0.77
C ASN A 10 -9.53 15.13 -0.66
N PRO A 11 -9.39 16.18 -1.49
CA PRO A 11 -9.72 16.06 -2.90
C PRO A 11 -8.81 15.04 -3.60
N PRO A 12 -9.16 14.56 -4.81
CA PRO A 12 -8.29 13.69 -5.58
C PRO A 12 -6.85 14.26 -5.67
N PRO A 13 -5.82 13.40 -5.59
CA PRO A 13 -5.86 11.94 -5.55
C PRO A 13 -6.16 11.34 -4.19
N GLY A 14 -6.34 12.12 -3.15
CA GLY A 14 -6.55 11.65 -1.80
C GLY A 14 -5.24 11.28 -1.09
N GLU A 15 -5.38 10.68 0.08
CA GLU A 15 -4.27 10.25 0.91
C GLU A 15 -3.79 8.87 0.51
N VAL A 16 -2.46 8.67 0.50
CA VAL A 16 -1.91 7.36 0.23
C VAL A 16 -1.88 6.49 1.47
N ASN A 17 -2.23 5.23 1.32
CA ASN A 17 -2.01 4.20 2.32
C ASN A 17 -1.54 2.90 1.66
N LEU A 18 -0.99 2.00 2.46
CA LEU A 18 -0.69 0.64 2.04
C LEU A 18 -1.81 -0.28 2.52
N TYR A 19 -2.65 -0.72 1.60
CA TYR A 19 -3.70 -1.68 1.89
C TYR A 19 -3.12 -3.09 1.88
N THR A 20 -3.18 -3.77 3.03
CA THR A 20 -2.34 -4.94 3.26
C THR A 20 -3.12 -6.07 3.91
N TYR A 21 -2.94 -7.27 3.38
CA TYR A 21 -3.37 -8.52 3.99
C TYR A 21 -2.18 -9.21 4.66
N TYR A 22 -2.37 -9.71 5.87
CA TYR A 22 -1.36 -10.45 6.63
C TYR A 22 -2.02 -11.41 7.63
N LEU A 23 -1.28 -12.35 8.20
CA LEU A 23 -1.86 -13.47 8.94
C LEU A 23 -2.58 -13.08 10.24
N ASP A 24 -2.09 -12.06 10.93
CA ASP A 24 -2.63 -11.66 12.24
C ASP A 24 -3.73 -10.59 12.13
N MET A 25 -4.35 -10.48 10.96
CA MET A 25 -5.50 -9.59 10.80
C MET A 25 -6.70 -10.08 11.58
N GLU A 26 -7.43 -9.15 12.17
CA GLU A 26 -8.75 -9.45 12.73
C GLU A 26 -9.82 -9.41 11.62
N PRO A 27 -10.77 -10.35 11.62
CA PRO A 27 -11.90 -10.29 10.70
C PRO A 27 -12.77 -9.05 10.99
N ASP A 28 -13.42 -8.55 9.97
CA ASP A 28 -14.50 -7.57 10.15
C ASP A 28 -15.67 -8.25 10.87
N ARG A 29 -15.94 -7.79 12.08
CA ARG A 29 -16.96 -8.39 12.96
C ARG A 29 -18.38 -8.31 12.41
N LYS A 30 -18.66 -7.39 11.48
CA LYS A 30 -20.00 -7.21 10.91
C LYS A 30 -20.25 -8.14 9.73
N MET A 31 -19.21 -8.48 8.97
CA MET A 31 -19.34 -9.23 7.73
C MET A 31 -18.70 -10.61 7.77
N ASP A 32 -18.04 -10.96 8.87
CA ASP A 32 -17.25 -12.20 9.03
C ASP A 32 -16.28 -12.43 7.85
N LYS A 33 -15.67 -11.35 7.40
CA LYS A 33 -14.71 -11.33 6.28
C LYS A 33 -13.42 -10.68 6.70
N TYR A 34 -12.35 -11.09 6.05
CA TYR A 34 -11.05 -10.44 6.18
C TYR A 34 -10.91 -9.37 5.10
N TRP A 35 -10.78 -8.13 5.54
CA TRP A 35 -10.42 -7.01 4.68
C TRP A 35 -8.99 -6.60 4.98
N GLY A 36 -8.26 -6.15 3.96
CA GLY A 36 -6.94 -5.60 4.19
C GLY A 36 -6.98 -4.41 5.14
N ASN A 37 -5.92 -4.24 5.91
CA ASN A 37 -5.77 -3.09 6.79
C ASN A 37 -5.02 -1.97 6.07
N GLY A 38 -5.48 -0.73 6.22
CA GLY A 38 -4.79 0.45 5.76
C GLY A 38 -3.65 0.83 6.71
N PHE A 39 -2.44 0.96 6.18
CA PHE A 39 -1.29 1.48 6.89
C PHE A 39 -0.98 2.87 6.37
N PHE A 40 -1.21 3.89 7.17
CA PHE A 40 -1.09 5.30 6.75
C PHE A 40 0.25 5.89 7.16
N PRO A 41 1.07 6.38 6.20
CA PRO A 41 2.27 7.15 6.53
C PRO A 41 1.90 8.48 7.23
N PRO A 42 2.74 8.99 8.15
CA PRO A 42 3.98 8.44 8.68
C PRO A 42 3.79 7.61 9.96
N GLY A 43 2.90 6.67 9.96
CA GLY A 43 2.61 5.90 11.17
C GLY A 43 3.72 4.95 11.57
N PRO A 44 3.95 4.75 12.86
CA PRO A 44 4.64 3.57 13.34
C PRO A 44 3.65 2.43 13.55
N GLY A 45 4.06 1.21 13.26
CA GLY A 45 3.56 0.05 13.93
C GLY A 45 2.43 -0.73 13.33
N LYS A 46 1.81 -1.51 14.16
CA LYS A 46 0.87 -2.55 13.80
C LYS A 46 -0.48 -2.00 13.35
N GLY A 47 -0.91 -2.36 12.17
CA GLY A 47 -2.24 -2.74 11.72
C GLY A 47 -3.45 -1.84 11.93
N LYS A 48 -3.44 -0.87 12.81
CA LYS A 48 -4.41 0.22 12.86
C LYS A 48 -3.63 1.50 12.87
N ALA A 49 -3.25 1.87 11.68
CA ALA A 49 -2.60 3.13 11.45
C ALA A 49 -3.51 4.29 11.82
N ALA A 50 -2.90 5.44 11.98
CA ALA A 50 -3.61 6.69 12.02
C ALA A 50 -4.69 6.71 10.94
N SER A 51 -5.85 7.24 11.25
CA SER A 51 -6.97 7.33 10.31
C SER A 51 -6.69 8.27 9.13
N GLU A 52 -5.53 8.87 9.07
CA GLU A 52 -5.16 9.89 8.08
C GLU A 52 -3.69 9.80 7.71
N SER A 53 -3.39 9.78 6.44
CA SER A 53 -2.06 9.96 5.89
C SER A 53 -1.75 11.45 5.73
N ARG A 54 -0.49 11.80 5.88
CA ARG A 54 0.00 13.14 5.51
C ARG A 54 0.70 13.13 4.15
N VAL A 55 0.67 12.02 3.47
CA VAL A 55 1.26 11.88 2.13
C VAL A 55 0.16 11.98 1.10
N ILE A 56 0.12 13.11 0.43
CA ILE A 56 -0.78 13.41 -0.69
C ILE A 56 0.12 13.64 -1.90
N PRO A 57 0.15 12.69 -2.86
CA PRO A 57 1.01 12.84 -4.02
C PRO A 57 0.50 13.97 -4.92
N PRO A 58 1.39 14.77 -5.49
CA PRO A 58 0.99 15.77 -6.46
C PRO A 58 0.52 15.11 -7.77
N LEU A 59 -0.40 15.78 -8.45
CA LEU A 59 -0.88 15.39 -9.77
C LEU A 59 0.01 15.95 -10.88
N ASN A 60 -0.08 15.34 -12.06
CA ASN A 60 0.54 15.82 -13.30
C ASN A 60 2.06 15.98 -13.26
N GLN A 61 2.72 15.16 -12.46
CA GLN A 61 4.18 15.09 -12.45
C GLN A 61 4.67 13.67 -12.17
N TRP A 62 5.81 13.34 -12.71
CA TRP A 62 6.48 12.09 -12.42
C TRP A 62 6.96 12.03 -10.98
N GLN A 63 6.82 10.87 -10.38
CA GLN A 63 7.27 10.58 -9.02
C GLN A 63 7.93 9.20 -9.01
N CYS A 64 8.97 9.05 -8.22
CA CYS A 64 9.57 7.74 -7.97
C CYS A 64 8.92 7.13 -6.72
N TRP A 65 8.25 6.01 -6.91
CA TRP A 65 7.62 5.26 -5.83
C TRP A 65 8.36 3.94 -5.62
N GLU A 66 8.80 3.70 -4.42
CA GLU A 66 9.43 2.44 -4.05
C GLU A 66 8.71 1.83 -2.85
N PHE A 67 8.46 0.52 -2.94
CA PHE A 67 7.79 -0.26 -1.92
C PHE A 67 8.68 -1.42 -1.51
N MET A 68 8.71 -1.74 -0.22
CA MET A 68 9.44 -2.87 0.32
C MET A 68 8.52 -3.77 1.11
N ILE A 69 8.65 -5.07 0.89
CA ILE A 69 8.15 -6.12 1.78
C ILE A 69 9.34 -6.96 2.25
N GLN A 70 9.47 -7.09 3.55
CA GLN A 70 10.38 -8.04 4.17
C GLN A 70 9.54 -9.10 4.90
N ALA A 71 9.58 -10.32 4.44
CA ALA A 71 8.88 -11.43 5.09
C ALA A 71 9.44 -11.69 6.50
N ASN A 72 8.59 -12.21 7.38
CA ASN A 72 9.00 -12.65 8.71
C ASN A 72 10.03 -13.79 8.65
N THR A 73 10.94 -13.84 9.64
CA THR A 73 12.09 -14.75 9.66
C THR A 73 11.72 -16.19 10.06
N ALA A 74 10.62 -16.37 10.78
CA ALA A 74 10.08 -17.69 11.12
C ALA A 74 8.54 -17.66 11.11
N PRO A 75 7.87 -18.81 10.94
CA PRO A 75 6.41 -18.88 10.81
C PRO A 75 5.62 -18.29 11.98
N ASP A 76 6.19 -18.34 13.17
CA ASP A 76 5.61 -17.86 14.43
C ASP A 76 6.04 -16.43 14.81
N LYS A 77 6.95 -15.82 14.04
CA LYS A 77 7.46 -14.48 14.34
C LYS A 77 6.72 -13.40 13.57
N ALA A 78 6.37 -12.33 14.27
CA ALA A 78 5.83 -11.10 13.69
C ALA A 78 6.95 -10.05 13.55
N ASP A 79 8.02 -10.37 12.84
CA ASP A 79 9.18 -9.51 12.61
C ASP A 79 9.32 -9.03 11.16
N GLY A 80 8.33 -9.32 10.34
CA GLY A 80 8.24 -8.81 8.98
C GLY A 80 7.94 -7.31 8.93
N LYS A 81 8.19 -6.70 7.78
CA LYS A 81 8.08 -5.26 7.56
C LYS A 81 7.48 -4.93 6.21
N GLN A 82 6.95 -3.74 6.12
CA GLN A 82 6.70 -3.04 4.85
C GLN A 82 7.14 -1.58 4.97
N ALA A 83 7.57 -1.01 3.87
CA ALA A 83 7.95 0.38 3.82
C ALA A 83 7.65 1.01 2.46
N MET A 84 7.59 2.33 2.44
CA MET A 84 7.33 3.10 1.24
C MET A 84 8.20 4.35 1.20
N TRP A 85 8.76 4.61 0.03
CA TRP A 85 9.49 5.84 -0.29
C TRP A 85 8.79 6.56 -1.45
N VAL A 86 8.81 7.88 -1.40
CA VAL A 86 8.40 8.76 -2.51
C VAL A 86 9.56 9.70 -2.79
N ASP A 87 10.02 9.72 -4.02
CA ASP A 87 11.18 10.51 -4.48
C ASP A 87 12.44 10.33 -3.60
N GLY A 88 12.67 9.08 -3.18
CA GLY A 88 13.80 8.70 -2.34
C GLY A 88 13.65 9.01 -0.85
N LYS A 89 12.56 9.66 -0.45
CA LYS A 89 12.28 9.96 0.95
C LYS A 89 11.43 8.85 1.57
N LEU A 90 11.89 8.24 2.65
CA LEU A 90 11.09 7.30 3.44
C LEU A 90 9.86 8.03 4.00
N VAL A 91 8.67 7.60 3.61
CA VAL A 91 7.40 8.20 4.04
C VAL A 91 6.64 7.32 5.03
N GLY A 92 6.91 6.04 5.05
CA GLY A 92 6.34 5.12 6.03
C GLY A 92 7.14 3.83 6.17
N GLU A 93 7.31 3.35 7.40
CA GLU A 93 7.85 2.03 7.71
C GLU A 93 7.00 1.40 8.81
N PHE A 94 6.56 0.17 8.57
CA PHE A 94 5.68 -0.57 9.44
C PHE A 94 6.29 -1.94 9.73
N THR A 95 6.35 -2.30 11.00
CA THR A 95 7.00 -3.52 11.49
C THR A 95 6.01 -4.38 12.27
N GLY A 96 6.44 -5.54 12.69
CA GLY A 96 5.61 -6.43 13.48
C GLY A 96 4.55 -7.16 12.66
N ILE A 97 4.85 -7.42 11.39
CA ILE A 97 3.93 -8.06 10.44
C ILE A 97 4.30 -9.53 10.28
N ARG A 98 3.33 -10.41 10.40
CA ARG A 98 3.48 -11.82 10.05
C ARG A 98 2.86 -12.07 8.69
N TRP A 99 3.72 -12.12 7.64
CA TRP A 99 3.31 -12.30 6.26
C TRP A 99 2.99 -13.75 5.91
N ARG A 100 3.71 -14.68 6.54
CA ARG A 100 3.69 -16.09 6.18
C ARG A 100 3.76 -16.99 7.41
N ASN A 101 3.12 -18.15 7.32
CA ASN A 101 3.17 -19.24 8.29
C ASN A 101 4.02 -20.43 7.83
N ASP A 102 4.66 -20.31 6.67
CA ASP A 102 5.58 -21.28 6.12
C ASP A 102 6.73 -20.54 5.42
N LEU A 103 7.96 -21.05 5.58
CA LEU A 103 9.14 -20.44 4.97
C LEU A 103 9.20 -20.63 3.45
N ASP A 104 8.47 -21.59 2.90
CA ASP A 104 8.39 -21.78 1.45
C ASP A 104 7.46 -20.78 0.77
N LEU A 105 6.61 -20.10 1.52
CA LEU A 105 5.83 -19.00 1.00
C LEU A 105 6.72 -17.79 0.71
N LYS A 106 6.75 -17.36 -0.53
CA LYS A 106 7.56 -16.25 -1.04
C LYS A 106 6.66 -15.20 -1.70
N VAL A 107 7.14 -13.98 -1.78
CA VAL A 107 6.57 -12.99 -2.70
C VAL A 107 6.90 -13.46 -4.12
N ASN A 108 5.89 -13.75 -4.91
CA ASN A 108 6.03 -14.35 -6.23
C ASN A 108 5.28 -13.60 -7.34
N CYS A 109 4.62 -12.51 -7.00
CA CYS A 109 3.87 -11.73 -7.95
C CYS A 109 4.03 -10.24 -7.67
N PHE A 110 4.21 -9.47 -8.73
CA PHE A 110 4.14 -8.03 -8.74
C PHE A 110 3.23 -7.62 -9.90
N TRP A 111 2.23 -6.78 -9.61
CA TRP A 111 1.29 -6.29 -10.60
C TRP A 111 1.35 -4.76 -10.65
N LEU A 112 1.33 -4.23 -11.87
CA LEU A 112 1.01 -2.84 -12.13
C LEU A 112 -0.46 -2.78 -12.49
N GLU A 113 -1.23 -2.12 -11.67
CA GLU A 113 -2.67 -2.05 -11.81
C GLU A 113 -3.16 -0.63 -11.52
N HIS A 114 -4.11 -0.19 -12.30
CA HIS A 114 -4.87 1.03 -12.05
C HIS A 114 -6.35 0.66 -12.11
N TYR A 115 -6.96 0.55 -10.96
CA TYR A 115 -8.38 0.24 -10.86
C TYR A 115 -9.10 1.17 -9.89
N GLY A 116 -10.39 1.24 -10.02
CA GLY A 116 -11.25 1.94 -9.09
C GLY A 116 -12.37 1.04 -8.62
N TYR A 117 -12.91 1.35 -7.48
CA TYR A 117 -14.08 0.68 -6.94
C TYR A 117 -15.34 1.40 -7.37
N ASP A 118 -16.26 0.67 -8.02
CA ASP A 118 -17.61 1.10 -8.30
C ASP A 118 -18.55 0.35 -7.36
N GLU A 119 -19.25 1.07 -6.52
CA GLU A 119 -20.26 0.47 -5.63
C GLU A 119 -21.52 0.00 -6.36
N GLY A 120 -21.55 0.11 -7.69
CA GLY A 120 -22.73 -0.25 -8.50
C GLY A 120 -23.90 0.72 -8.34
N ASP A 121 -23.71 1.83 -7.65
CA ASP A 121 -24.69 2.90 -7.52
C ASP A 121 -24.48 3.93 -8.64
N PRO A 122 -25.35 3.97 -9.66
CA PRO A 122 -25.19 4.89 -10.78
C PRO A 122 -25.30 6.37 -10.39
N THR A 123 -25.78 6.66 -9.18
CA THR A 123 -25.83 8.04 -8.66
C THR A 123 -24.52 8.47 -8.03
N LYS A 124 -23.64 7.50 -7.71
CA LYS A 124 -22.33 7.68 -7.11
C LYS A 124 -21.19 7.38 -8.08
N GLN A 125 -21.35 7.72 -9.34
CA GLN A 125 -20.29 7.52 -10.33
C GLN A 125 -19.06 8.33 -9.96
N TYR A 126 -18.11 7.67 -9.32
CA TYR A 126 -16.78 8.23 -8.99
C TYR A 126 -15.89 8.38 -10.23
N TRP A 127 -16.24 7.71 -11.33
CA TRP A 127 -15.48 7.59 -12.56
C TRP A 127 -16.24 8.18 -13.73
N LYS A 128 -16.46 9.49 -13.72
CA LYS A 128 -17.20 10.16 -14.82
C LYS A 128 -16.36 10.34 -16.08
N ASP A 129 -15.03 10.40 -15.91
CA ASP A 129 -14.10 10.73 -16.98
C ASP A 129 -13.01 9.67 -17.09
N SER A 130 -12.35 9.61 -18.25
CA SER A 130 -11.18 8.77 -18.44
C SER A 130 -10.07 9.16 -17.48
N GLN A 131 -9.51 8.19 -16.78
CA GLN A 131 -8.36 8.37 -15.91
C GLN A 131 -7.18 7.62 -16.50
N SER A 132 -6.00 8.21 -16.38
CA SER A 132 -4.78 7.62 -16.88
C SER A 132 -3.68 7.68 -15.82
N VAL A 133 -2.96 6.59 -15.71
CA VAL A 133 -1.73 6.49 -14.93
C VAL A 133 -0.62 6.02 -15.87
N TRP A 134 0.55 6.59 -15.73
CA TRP A 134 1.71 6.26 -16.54
C TRP A 134 2.76 5.62 -15.65
N PHE A 135 3.31 4.50 -16.10
CA PHE A 135 4.39 3.79 -15.42
C PHE A 135 5.61 3.78 -16.32
N ASP A 136 6.77 4.01 -15.74
CA ASP A 136 8.06 3.94 -16.40
C ASP A 136 9.12 3.42 -15.43
N ASP A 137 10.25 2.95 -15.96
CA ASP A 137 11.41 2.51 -15.17
C ASP A 137 11.08 1.50 -14.06
N VAL A 138 10.23 0.50 -14.36
CA VAL A 138 9.75 -0.48 -13.38
C VAL A 138 10.86 -1.48 -13.03
N VAL A 139 11.24 -1.57 -11.76
CA VAL A 139 12.29 -2.45 -11.28
C VAL A 139 11.84 -3.24 -10.07
N VAL A 140 12.18 -4.53 -10.03
CA VAL A 140 12.04 -5.39 -8.84
C VAL A 140 13.44 -5.81 -8.39
N ALA A 141 13.77 -5.58 -7.13
CA ALA A 141 15.09 -5.88 -6.57
C ALA A 141 15.00 -6.43 -5.15
N SER A 142 16.08 -7.03 -4.68
CA SER A 142 16.21 -7.54 -3.30
C SER A 142 16.76 -6.51 -2.31
N ARG A 143 16.93 -5.27 -2.73
CA ARG A 143 17.45 -4.17 -1.91
C ARG A 143 16.89 -2.84 -2.40
N TYR A 144 16.97 -1.83 -1.53
CA TYR A 144 16.60 -0.46 -1.87
C TYR A 144 17.37 0.04 -3.10
N ILE A 145 16.68 0.67 -4.02
CA ILE A 145 17.22 1.18 -5.29
C ILE A 145 17.36 2.70 -5.24
N GLY A 146 16.30 3.37 -4.80
CA GLY A 146 16.19 4.83 -4.84
C GLY A 146 15.85 5.38 -6.22
N PRO A 147 15.58 6.69 -6.30
CA PRO A 147 15.22 7.36 -7.54
C PRO A 147 16.41 7.40 -8.50
N ILE A 148 16.09 7.36 -9.80
CA ILE A 148 17.06 7.55 -10.87
C ILE A 148 17.65 8.96 -10.73
N LYS A 149 18.96 9.04 -10.66
CA LYS A 149 19.68 10.31 -10.76
C LYS A 149 19.72 10.71 -12.22
N ARG A 150 18.93 11.69 -12.60
CA ARG A 150 18.97 12.34 -13.92
C ARG A 150 19.91 13.51 -13.89
#